data_3f9d4541453d3936b908d23a71137682
#
_entry.id   3f9d4541453d3936b908d23a71137682
#
_cell.length_a   1.000
_cell.length_b   1.000
_cell.length_c   1.000
_cell.angle_alpha   90.00
_cell.angle_beta   90.00
_cell.angle_gamma   90.00
#
_symmetry.space_group_name_H-M   'P 1'
#
loop_
_entity.id
_entity.type
_entity.pdbx_description
1 polymer ?
#
loop_
_entity_poly.entity_id
_entity_poly.type
_entity_poly.pdbx_seq_one_letter_code
_entity_poly.pdbx_strand_id
1 'polypeptide(L)'
;MKYILIALVVLYSNISIAQKREVLNVPYYIQNNNDTYKQSQCKLDIYIPDNSKALPVIVWFHGGGLTAGTKAIPEELKNDKFIVVSAAYRLSPKVHSPAYIEDAAAAVAWVFNNIKQYGGDSSKVFLSGHSAGGYLAMMLTMDESWLSKHNIDNNRIKACIPLSPQVITHFTIRAEDNIKDIQPVINRYAPINFIKSNTPIIIDITGDRELELLGRYEENAYFVRIMKLAGNKNISLYELQGFSHGSMNLPGIHLMYQEIDKILNKK
;
A
#
# COMPACT_ATOMS: atom_id res chain seq x y z
N MET A 1 8.50 -76.29 1.95
CA MET A 1 9.12 -74.97 2.08
C MET A 1 8.12 -73.96 1.58
N LYS A 2 7.54 -73.13 2.51
CA LYS A 2 6.61 -72.04 2.15
C LYS A 2 7.39 -70.75 2.10
N TYR A 3 7.46 -70.11 0.94
CA TYR A 3 8.06 -68.79 0.79
C TYR A 3 7.04 -67.72 1.18
N ILE A 4 7.34 -66.94 2.22
CA ILE A 4 6.57 -65.76 2.61
C ILE A 4 7.14 -64.58 1.81
N LEU A 5 6.32 -64.05 0.91
CA LEU A 5 6.66 -62.85 0.14
C LEU A 5 6.28 -61.63 1.01
N ILE A 6 7.27 -60.92 1.57
CA ILE A 6 7.03 -59.65 2.28
C ILE A 6 6.98 -58.54 1.24
N ALA A 7 5.80 -58.00 0.98
CA ALA A 7 5.61 -56.82 0.14
C ALA A 7 5.98 -55.59 0.96
N LEU A 8 7.07 -54.90 0.62
CA LEU A 8 7.48 -53.66 1.17
C LEU A 8 6.60 -52.53 0.55
N VAL A 9 5.63 -52.03 1.26
CA VAL A 9 4.84 -50.83 0.87
C VAL A 9 5.65 -49.60 1.19
N VAL A 10 6.30 -49.02 0.18
CA VAL A 10 6.98 -47.71 0.31
C VAL A 10 5.93 -46.63 0.21
N LEU A 11 5.56 -46.06 1.38
CA LEU A 11 4.74 -44.85 1.45
C LEU A 11 5.59 -43.66 1.01
N TYR A 12 5.43 -43.23 -0.24
CA TYR A 12 5.90 -41.92 -0.67
C TYR A 12 5.04 -40.83 -0.03
N SER A 13 5.50 -40.28 1.09
CA SER A 13 4.99 -39.00 1.58
C SER A 13 5.43 -37.92 0.59
N ASN A 14 4.50 -37.41 -0.21
CA ASN A 14 4.72 -36.20 -0.97
C ASN A 14 4.91 -35.04 0.02
N ILE A 15 6.14 -34.77 0.42
CA ILE A 15 6.49 -33.52 1.11
C ILE A 15 6.35 -32.45 0.02
N SER A 16 5.19 -31.81 -0.04
CA SER A 16 5.01 -30.60 -0.80
C SER A 16 5.85 -29.52 -0.10
N ILE A 17 7.05 -29.29 -0.59
CA ILE A 17 7.85 -28.14 -0.19
C ILE A 17 7.07 -26.93 -0.73
N ALA A 18 6.36 -26.25 0.17
CA ALA A 18 5.73 -24.98 -0.16
C ALA A 18 6.87 -24.03 -0.58
N GLN A 19 6.81 -23.53 -1.80
CA GLN A 19 7.84 -22.67 -2.39
C GLN A 19 7.28 -21.24 -2.44
N LYS A 20 8.08 -20.25 -2.00
CA LYS A 20 7.80 -18.82 -2.22
C LYS A 20 7.41 -18.63 -3.68
N ARG A 21 6.30 -17.96 -3.91
CA ARG A 21 5.80 -17.75 -5.27
C ARG A 21 5.37 -16.31 -5.50
N GLU A 22 5.55 -15.88 -6.72
CA GLU A 22 4.98 -14.62 -7.19
C GLU A 22 3.88 -14.93 -8.22
N VAL A 23 2.75 -14.24 -8.08
CA VAL A 23 1.67 -14.25 -9.07
C VAL A 23 1.66 -12.88 -9.72
N LEU A 24 2.00 -12.84 -11.00
CA LEU A 24 2.22 -11.61 -11.73
C LEU A 24 1.02 -11.22 -12.59
N ASN A 25 0.85 -9.93 -12.78
CA ASN A 25 -0.11 -9.34 -13.73
C ASN A 25 -1.58 -9.72 -13.48
N VAL A 26 -1.98 -9.85 -12.23
CA VAL A 26 -3.38 -10.12 -11.87
C VAL A 26 -4.22 -8.87 -12.11
N PRO A 27 -5.23 -8.90 -13.01
CA PRO A 27 -6.08 -7.75 -13.26
C PRO A 27 -7.01 -7.50 -12.06
N TYR A 28 -7.17 -6.25 -11.65
CA TYR A 28 -8.09 -5.88 -10.57
C TYR A 28 -9.38 -5.18 -11.05
N TYR A 29 -9.50 -4.95 -12.36
CA TYR A 29 -10.75 -4.61 -13.00
C TYR A 29 -11.30 -5.79 -13.81
N ILE A 30 -12.63 -5.88 -13.89
CA ILE A 30 -13.29 -6.83 -14.79
C ILE A 30 -13.02 -6.42 -16.24
N GLN A 31 -12.58 -7.37 -17.08
CA GLN A 31 -12.07 -7.13 -18.45
C GLN A 31 -13.12 -6.74 -19.49
N ASN A 32 -14.28 -6.19 -19.11
CA ASN A 32 -15.36 -5.80 -20.03
C ASN A 32 -15.26 -4.34 -20.52
N ASN A 33 -14.08 -3.74 -20.49
CA ASN A 33 -13.90 -2.34 -20.79
C ASN A 33 -13.04 -2.17 -22.05
N ASN A 34 -13.46 -1.31 -22.98
CA ASN A 34 -12.70 -0.96 -24.19
C ASN A 34 -11.46 -0.09 -23.93
N ASP A 35 -11.19 0.29 -22.66
CA ASP A 35 -10.00 1.04 -22.27
C ASP A 35 -8.77 0.12 -22.22
N THR A 36 -8.05 0.05 -23.32
CA THR A 36 -6.84 -0.78 -23.47
C THR A 36 -5.72 -0.37 -22.51
N TYR A 37 -5.59 0.92 -22.18
CA TYR A 37 -4.61 1.41 -21.23
C TYR A 37 -4.94 0.93 -19.82
N LYS A 38 -6.19 1.03 -19.40
CA LYS A 38 -6.65 0.50 -18.12
C LYS A 38 -6.42 -1.01 -18.01
N GLN A 39 -6.74 -1.77 -19.07
CA GLN A 39 -6.51 -3.23 -19.09
C GLN A 39 -5.02 -3.62 -19.00
N SER A 40 -4.14 -2.86 -19.64
CA SER A 40 -2.72 -3.15 -19.62
C SER A 40 -2.06 -2.72 -18.31
N GLN A 41 -2.44 -1.58 -17.76
CA GLN A 41 -1.79 -0.92 -16.62
C GLN A 41 -2.35 -1.39 -15.27
N CYS A 42 -3.67 -1.57 -15.14
CA CYS A 42 -4.32 -1.83 -13.85
C CYS A 42 -4.21 -3.31 -13.44
N LYS A 43 -3.03 -3.68 -12.97
CA LYS A 43 -2.66 -5.05 -12.56
C LYS A 43 -1.92 -5.05 -11.23
N LEU A 44 -1.97 -6.19 -10.56
CA LEU A 44 -1.26 -6.48 -9.31
C LEU A 44 -0.17 -7.50 -9.57
N ASP A 45 0.91 -7.42 -8.80
CA ASP A 45 1.83 -8.52 -8.55
C ASP A 45 1.72 -8.91 -7.08
N ILE A 46 1.70 -10.21 -6.79
CA ILE A 46 1.47 -10.74 -5.45
C ILE A 46 2.64 -11.64 -5.07
N TYR A 47 3.36 -11.27 -4.03
CA TYR A 47 4.35 -12.13 -3.38
C TYR A 47 3.67 -12.92 -2.26
N ILE A 48 3.87 -14.23 -2.25
CA ILE A 48 3.26 -15.16 -1.33
C ILE A 48 4.37 -15.97 -0.66
N PRO A 49 4.60 -15.79 0.66
CA PRO A 49 5.55 -16.59 1.41
C PRO A 49 5.17 -18.07 1.45
N ASP A 50 6.15 -18.89 1.81
CA ASP A 50 5.91 -20.31 2.07
C ASP A 50 4.92 -20.50 3.22
N ASN A 51 4.12 -21.56 3.15
CA ASN A 51 3.14 -21.92 4.19
C ASN A 51 2.13 -20.80 4.53
N SER A 52 1.77 -19.96 3.59
CA SER A 52 0.85 -18.84 3.76
C SER A 52 -0.53 -19.32 4.21
N LYS A 53 -0.86 -19.06 5.48
CA LYS A 53 -2.18 -19.35 6.05
C LYS A 53 -2.61 -18.18 6.92
N ALA A 54 -3.61 -17.43 6.45
CA ALA A 54 -4.16 -16.25 7.15
C ALA A 54 -3.09 -15.20 7.52
N LEU A 55 -2.11 -14.98 6.61
CA LEU A 55 -1.05 -13.99 6.81
C LEU A 55 -1.59 -12.56 6.67
N PRO A 56 -1.01 -11.61 7.40
CA PRO A 56 -1.26 -10.20 7.16
C PRO A 56 -0.85 -9.81 5.74
N VAL A 57 -1.48 -8.76 5.21
CA VAL A 57 -1.34 -8.33 3.82
C VAL A 57 -0.88 -6.88 3.77
N ILE A 58 0.18 -6.61 3.03
CA ILE A 58 0.62 -5.25 2.70
C ILE A 58 0.20 -4.95 1.26
N VAL A 59 -0.63 -3.93 1.07
CA VAL A 59 -0.88 -3.35 -0.25
C VAL A 59 0.10 -2.22 -0.46
N TRP A 60 0.97 -2.39 -1.44
CA TRP A 60 2.03 -1.46 -1.76
C TRP A 60 1.75 -0.70 -3.04
N PHE A 61 1.86 0.62 -2.97
CA PHE A 61 1.81 1.50 -4.14
C PHE A 61 3.20 2.09 -4.41
N HIS A 62 3.66 1.98 -5.65
CA HIS A 62 4.97 2.53 -6.04
C HIS A 62 4.98 4.05 -6.06
N GLY A 63 6.16 4.64 -5.94
CA GLY A 63 6.39 6.06 -6.14
C GLY A 63 6.46 6.45 -7.63
N GLY A 64 7.02 7.62 -7.89
CA GLY A 64 7.24 8.13 -9.25
C GLY A 64 6.31 9.29 -9.65
N GLY A 65 5.84 10.06 -8.66
CA GLY A 65 5.14 11.32 -8.91
C GLY A 65 3.82 11.21 -9.68
N LEU A 66 3.15 10.05 -9.67
CA LEU A 66 1.97 9.74 -10.50
C LEU A 66 2.24 9.79 -12.02
N THR A 67 3.49 9.93 -12.44
CA THR A 67 3.91 10.05 -13.85
C THR A 67 4.79 8.90 -14.32
N ALA A 68 5.37 8.15 -13.37
CA ALA A 68 6.28 7.04 -13.61
C ALA A 68 6.16 5.97 -12.53
N GLY A 69 6.91 4.88 -12.68
CA GLY A 69 6.97 3.77 -11.73
C GLY A 69 6.34 2.49 -12.25
N THR A 70 6.55 1.42 -11.52
CA THR A 70 6.06 0.09 -11.84
C THR A 70 5.62 -0.64 -10.58
N LYS A 71 4.79 -1.68 -10.73
CA LYS A 71 4.35 -2.56 -9.64
C LYS A 71 5.38 -3.62 -9.22
N ALA A 72 6.65 -3.48 -9.59
CA ALA A 72 7.69 -4.38 -9.10
C ALA A 72 7.69 -4.35 -7.57
N ILE A 73 7.63 -5.51 -6.95
CA ILE A 73 7.68 -5.63 -5.49
C ILE A 73 9.13 -5.39 -5.04
N PRO A 74 9.42 -4.37 -4.22
CA PRO A 74 10.74 -4.17 -3.65
C PRO A 74 11.22 -5.44 -2.92
N GLU A 75 12.48 -5.83 -3.12
CA GLU A 75 13.04 -7.03 -2.48
C GLU A 75 12.96 -6.95 -0.94
N GLU A 76 13.07 -5.75 -0.39
CA GLU A 76 12.97 -5.46 1.03
C GLU A 76 11.59 -5.77 1.61
N LEU A 77 10.54 -5.82 0.74
CA LEU A 77 9.20 -6.21 1.14
C LEU A 77 8.98 -7.72 1.12
N LYS A 78 9.87 -8.50 0.50
CA LYS A 78 9.74 -9.96 0.41
C LYS A 78 10.28 -10.64 1.67
N ASN A 79 9.39 -11.14 2.51
CA ASN A 79 9.73 -11.84 3.75
C ASN A 79 8.72 -12.97 4.04
N ASP A 80 8.92 -13.69 5.12
CA ASP A 80 8.10 -14.87 5.44
C ASP A 80 6.85 -14.57 6.28
N LYS A 81 6.61 -13.28 6.63
CA LYS A 81 5.54 -12.88 7.56
C LYS A 81 4.31 -12.28 6.86
N PHE A 82 4.48 -11.75 5.66
CA PHE A 82 3.43 -10.96 4.99
C PHE A 82 3.24 -11.39 3.55
N ILE A 83 1.99 -11.39 3.08
CA ILE A 83 1.70 -11.33 1.66
C ILE A 83 1.85 -9.88 1.23
N VAL A 84 2.55 -9.63 0.13
CA VAL A 84 2.70 -8.29 -0.45
C VAL A 84 1.96 -8.23 -1.78
N VAL A 85 1.07 -7.27 -1.92
CA VAL A 85 0.34 -6.99 -3.14
C VAL A 85 0.77 -5.63 -3.65
N SER A 86 1.57 -5.61 -4.71
CA SER A 86 2.00 -4.36 -5.34
C SER A 86 1.09 -4.02 -6.52
N ALA A 87 0.55 -2.80 -6.52
CA ALA A 87 -0.42 -2.34 -7.50
C ALA A 87 0.18 -1.34 -8.48
N ALA A 88 0.01 -1.59 -9.79
CA ALA A 88 0.15 -0.55 -10.79
C ALA A 88 -1.16 0.23 -10.88
N TYR A 89 -1.06 1.49 -11.23
CA TYR A 89 -2.17 2.40 -11.48
C TYR A 89 -1.87 3.23 -12.75
N ARG A 90 -2.88 3.76 -13.40
CA ARG A 90 -2.70 4.59 -14.60
C ARG A 90 -1.97 5.89 -14.23
N LEU A 91 -1.17 6.39 -15.14
CA LEU A 91 -0.22 7.48 -14.92
C LEU A 91 -0.54 8.71 -15.76
N SER A 92 -0.24 9.89 -15.22
CA SER A 92 -0.20 11.14 -15.98
C SER A 92 0.94 11.09 -17.00
N PRO A 93 0.84 11.74 -18.18
CA PRO A 93 -0.30 12.50 -18.67
C PRO A 93 -1.34 11.67 -19.44
N LYS A 94 -1.22 10.32 -19.47
CA LYS A 94 -2.18 9.45 -20.18
C LYS A 94 -3.57 9.47 -19.55
N VAL A 95 -3.64 9.76 -18.26
CA VAL A 95 -4.87 10.06 -17.52
C VAL A 95 -4.64 11.25 -16.59
N HIS A 96 -5.72 11.85 -16.13
CA HIS A 96 -5.73 12.92 -15.16
C HIS A 96 -6.39 12.50 -13.86
N SER A 97 -6.22 13.31 -12.80
CA SER A 97 -6.96 13.16 -11.55
C SER A 97 -8.49 13.10 -11.84
N PRO A 98 -9.23 12.20 -11.19
CA PRO A 98 -8.85 11.32 -10.08
C PRO A 98 -8.45 9.89 -10.46
N ALA A 99 -8.14 9.59 -11.72
CA ALA A 99 -7.98 8.22 -12.23
C ALA A 99 -7.01 7.36 -11.40
N TYR A 100 -5.91 7.93 -10.89
CA TYR A 100 -4.93 7.19 -10.10
C TYR A 100 -5.50 6.76 -8.73
N ILE A 101 -6.33 7.63 -8.11
CA ILE A 101 -6.97 7.33 -6.82
C ILE A 101 -8.06 6.28 -7.01
N GLU A 102 -8.83 6.38 -8.11
CA GLU A 102 -9.84 5.37 -8.46
C GLU A 102 -9.21 4.00 -8.70
N ASP A 103 -8.07 3.96 -9.40
CA ASP A 103 -7.34 2.71 -9.64
C ASP A 103 -6.80 2.13 -8.33
N ALA A 104 -6.24 2.96 -7.46
CA ALA A 104 -5.78 2.54 -6.15
C ALA A 104 -6.94 1.99 -5.30
N ALA A 105 -8.10 2.62 -5.31
CA ALA A 105 -9.29 2.15 -4.60
C ALA A 105 -9.78 0.80 -5.13
N ALA A 106 -9.81 0.62 -6.46
CA ALA A 106 -10.18 -0.65 -7.09
C ALA A 106 -9.19 -1.78 -6.73
N ALA A 107 -7.89 -1.48 -6.71
CA ALA A 107 -6.86 -2.43 -6.31
C ALA A 107 -7.03 -2.89 -4.84
N VAL A 108 -7.26 -1.95 -3.92
CA VAL A 108 -7.53 -2.28 -2.50
C VAL A 108 -8.82 -3.08 -2.35
N ALA A 109 -9.88 -2.71 -3.06
CA ALA A 109 -11.14 -3.46 -3.04
C ALA A 109 -10.94 -4.89 -3.56
N TRP A 110 -10.16 -5.06 -4.63
CA TRP A 110 -9.80 -6.39 -5.12
C TRP A 110 -9.10 -7.22 -4.04
N VAL A 111 -8.15 -6.63 -3.30
CA VAL A 111 -7.45 -7.32 -2.20
C VAL A 111 -8.43 -7.77 -1.13
N PHE A 112 -9.30 -6.90 -0.64
CA PHE A 112 -10.30 -7.26 0.38
C PHE A 112 -11.20 -8.42 -0.04
N ASN A 113 -11.52 -8.52 -1.33
CA ASN A 113 -12.44 -9.52 -1.87
C ASN A 113 -11.74 -10.84 -2.25
N ASN A 114 -10.44 -10.81 -2.58
CA ASN A 114 -9.78 -11.95 -3.22
C ASN A 114 -8.57 -12.52 -2.46
N ILE A 115 -7.97 -11.77 -1.53
CA ILE A 115 -6.66 -12.15 -0.97
C ILE A 115 -6.68 -13.47 -0.18
N LYS A 116 -7.84 -13.90 0.29
CA LYS A 116 -8.02 -15.15 1.01
C LYS A 116 -7.60 -16.39 0.18
N GLN A 117 -7.86 -16.38 -1.14
CA GLN A 117 -7.46 -17.47 -2.04
C GLN A 117 -5.94 -17.59 -2.21
N TYR A 118 -5.20 -16.53 -1.84
CA TYR A 118 -3.74 -16.49 -1.83
C TYR A 118 -3.13 -16.73 -0.44
N GLY A 119 -3.96 -17.07 0.55
CA GLY A 119 -3.52 -17.33 1.93
C GLY A 119 -3.44 -16.08 2.81
N GLY A 120 -3.99 -14.94 2.37
CA GLY A 120 -4.02 -13.69 3.14
C GLY A 120 -5.27 -13.59 4.03
N ASP A 121 -5.14 -12.77 5.08
CA ASP A 121 -6.21 -12.42 6.00
C ASP A 121 -6.74 -11.01 5.68
N SER A 122 -7.94 -10.92 5.11
CA SER A 122 -8.57 -9.64 4.78
C SER A 122 -8.97 -8.78 5.99
N SER A 123 -8.84 -9.28 7.22
CA SER A 123 -8.97 -8.49 8.45
C SER A 123 -7.67 -7.84 8.90
N LYS A 124 -6.55 -8.15 8.23
CA LYS A 124 -5.20 -7.68 8.52
C LYS A 124 -4.56 -7.04 7.29
N VAL A 125 -5.26 -6.12 6.65
CA VAL A 125 -4.79 -5.39 5.46
C VAL A 125 -4.17 -4.07 5.88
N PHE A 126 -2.91 -3.88 5.49
CA PHE A 126 -2.13 -2.66 5.69
C PHE A 126 -1.93 -1.96 4.35
N LEU A 127 -2.13 -0.65 4.29
CA LEU A 127 -1.83 0.15 3.12
C LEU A 127 -0.49 0.84 3.31
N SER A 128 0.35 0.81 2.29
CA SER A 128 1.63 1.49 2.28
C SER A 128 2.04 1.87 0.86
N GLY A 129 3.10 2.61 0.76
CA GLY A 129 3.69 3.05 -0.50
C GLY A 129 4.67 4.18 -0.26
N HIS A 130 5.53 4.42 -1.22
CA HIS A 130 6.51 5.50 -1.14
C HIS A 130 6.10 6.70 -1.99
N SER A 131 6.28 7.92 -1.47
CA SER A 131 6.04 9.16 -2.23
C SER A 131 4.60 9.23 -2.78
N ALA A 132 4.42 9.25 -4.10
CA ALA A 132 3.12 9.21 -4.77
C ALA A 132 2.29 7.99 -4.33
N GLY A 133 2.93 6.83 -4.10
CA GLY A 133 2.25 5.64 -3.56
C GLY A 133 1.77 5.85 -2.12
N GLY A 134 2.57 6.52 -1.29
CA GLY A 134 2.17 6.95 0.05
C GLY A 134 0.98 7.91 0.02
N TYR A 135 0.98 8.85 -0.92
CA TYR A 135 -0.16 9.74 -1.17
C TYR A 135 -1.44 8.95 -1.47
N LEU A 136 -1.37 7.96 -2.38
CA LEU A 136 -2.54 7.12 -2.71
C LEU A 136 -3.06 6.36 -1.49
N ALA A 137 -2.16 5.74 -0.70
CA ALA A 137 -2.53 5.06 0.52
C ALA A 137 -3.22 6.00 1.53
N MET A 138 -2.71 7.24 1.67
CA MET A 138 -3.30 8.26 2.54
C MET A 138 -4.66 8.74 2.03
N MET A 139 -4.83 8.97 0.72
CA MET A 139 -6.13 9.38 0.16
C MET A 139 -7.21 8.35 0.47
N LEU A 140 -6.93 7.04 0.27
CA LEU A 140 -7.90 5.98 0.56
C LEU A 140 -8.21 5.84 2.05
N THR A 141 -7.27 6.19 2.92
CA THR A 141 -7.45 6.12 4.38
C THR A 141 -8.24 7.33 4.91
N MET A 142 -8.01 8.51 4.36
CA MET A 142 -8.61 9.75 4.84
C MET A 142 -9.99 10.03 4.24
N ASP A 143 -10.18 9.77 2.95
CA ASP A 143 -11.46 9.93 2.24
C ASP A 143 -12.11 8.57 1.99
N GLU A 144 -13.07 8.23 2.84
CA GLU A 144 -13.81 6.95 2.76
C GLU A 144 -14.65 6.82 1.49
N SER A 145 -14.95 7.92 0.80
CA SER A 145 -15.78 7.90 -0.41
C SER A 145 -15.16 7.06 -1.54
N TRP A 146 -13.84 6.92 -1.57
CA TRP A 146 -13.15 6.14 -2.59
C TRP A 146 -13.40 4.64 -2.47
N LEU A 147 -13.26 4.10 -1.25
CA LEU A 147 -13.48 2.67 -1.00
C LEU A 147 -14.96 2.31 -0.93
N SER A 148 -15.83 3.23 -0.48
CA SER A 148 -17.28 3.00 -0.44
C SER A 148 -17.91 2.82 -1.82
N LYS A 149 -17.33 3.39 -2.88
CA LYS A 149 -17.72 3.10 -4.28
C LYS A 149 -17.58 1.60 -4.64
N HIS A 150 -16.76 0.88 -3.89
CA HIS A 150 -16.53 -0.56 -4.05
C HIS A 150 -17.17 -1.39 -2.93
N ASN A 151 -18.05 -0.79 -2.12
CA ASN A 151 -18.69 -1.42 -0.95
C ASN A 151 -17.66 -1.87 0.11
N ILE A 152 -16.55 -1.17 0.24
CA ILE A 152 -15.53 -1.41 1.27
C ILE A 152 -15.58 -0.27 2.28
N ASP A 153 -15.76 -0.62 3.55
CA ASP A 153 -15.58 0.31 4.67
C ASP A 153 -14.08 0.53 4.90
N ASN A 154 -13.63 1.79 4.89
CA ASN A 154 -12.21 2.11 5.10
C ASN A 154 -11.71 1.77 6.51
N ASN A 155 -12.61 1.61 7.51
CA ASN A 155 -12.27 1.11 8.83
C ASN A 155 -11.77 -0.34 8.84
N ARG A 156 -11.94 -1.07 7.74
CA ARG A 156 -11.33 -2.39 7.54
C ARG A 156 -9.83 -2.32 7.29
N ILE A 157 -9.28 -1.17 6.92
CA ILE A 157 -7.84 -0.93 6.86
C ILE A 157 -7.27 -1.05 8.26
N LYS A 158 -6.36 -2.01 8.49
CA LYS A 158 -5.77 -2.24 9.81
C LYS A 158 -4.86 -1.10 10.23
N ALA A 159 -4.03 -0.63 9.30
CA ALA A 159 -3.26 0.62 9.41
C ALA A 159 -2.82 1.10 8.01
N CYS A 160 -2.57 2.40 7.91
CA CYS A 160 -1.88 3.05 6.81
C CYS A 160 -0.50 3.48 7.28
N ILE A 161 0.55 2.99 6.60
CA ILE A 161 1.94 3.28 6.96
C ILE A 161 2.65 3.81 5.71
N PRO A 162 2.38 5.05 5.30
CA PRO A 162 2.97 5.64 4.12
C PRO A 162 4.41 6.08 4.38
N LEU A 163 5.24 5.99 3.35
CA LEU A 163 6.61 6.47 3.37
C LEU A 163 6.70 7.76 2.55
N SER A 164 6.99 8.87 3.22
CA SER A 164 7.09 10.22 2.64
C SER A 164 5.90 10.59 1.73
N PRO A 165 4.65 10.47 2.22
CA PRO A 165 3.48 10.82 1.44
C PRO A 165 3.39 12.33 1.22
N GLN A 166 2.72 12.77 0.16
CA GLN A 166 2.22 14.12 0.07
C GLN A 166 0.83 14.18 0.73
N VAL A 167 0.58 15.11 1.64
CA VAL A 167 -0.71 15.23 2.34
C VAL A 167 -1.54 16.45 1.92
N ILE A 168 -0.92 17.42 1.24
CA ILE A 168 -1.64 18.43 0.44
C ILE A 168 -1.97 17.84 -0.94
N THR A 169 -2.68 18.57 -1.81
CA THR A 169 -2.95 18.15 -3.19
C THR A 169 -1.64 17.83 -3.91
N HIS A 170 -1.52 16.62 -4.45
CA HIS A 170 -0.29 16.13 -5.05
C HIS A 170 0.21 17.07 -6.16
N PHE A 171 1.53 17.29 -6.27
CA PHE A 171 2.11 18.26 -7.21
C PHE A 171 1.75 17.97 -8.67
N THR A 172 1.64 16.70 -9.06
CA THR A 172 1.19 16.31 -10.42
C THR A 172 -0.23 16.76 -10.68
N ILE A 173 -1.15 16.61 -9.70
CA ILE A 173 -2.53 17.09 -9.81
C ILE A 173 -2.57 18.63 -9.90
N ARG A 174 -1.71 19.31 -9.14
CA ARG A 174 -1.57 20.76 -9.25
C ARG A 174 -1.05 21.19 -10.63
N ALA A 175 -0.08 20.44 -11.17
CA ALA A 175 0.44 20.68 -12.52
C ALA A 175 -0.61 20.50 -13.63
N GLU A 176 -1.57 19.56 -13.46
CA GLU A 176 -2.73 19.41 -14.36
C GLU A 176 -3.58 20.68 -14.44
N ASP A 177 -3.64 21.44 -13.34
CA ASP A 177 -4.34 22.73 -13.23
C ASP A 177 -3.41 23.93 -13.49
N ASN A 178 -2.20 23.72 -14.04
CA ASN A 178 -1.16 24.74 -14.26
C ASN A 178 -0.72 25.46 -12.99
N ILE A 179 -0.81 24.85 -11.83
CA ILE A 179 -0.35 25.36 -10.55
C ILE A 179 1.09 24.90 -10.32
N LYS A 180 1.97 25.84 -9.94
CA LYS A 180 3.39 25.54 -9.66
C LYS A 180 3.54 24.56 -8.49
N ASP A 181 4.57 23.73 -8.54
CA ASP A 181 4.87 22.71 -7.51
C ASP A 181 5.17 23.30 -6.12
N ILE A 182 5.69 24.54 -6.04
CA ILE A 182 5.91 25.27 -4.79
C ILE A 182 4.63 25.93 -4.24
N GLN A 183 3.55 26.02 -5.03
CA GLN A 183 2.29 26.63 -4.60
C GLN A 183 1.47 25.57 -3.82
N PRO A 184 1.26 25.70 -2.50
CA PRO A 184 0.44 24.75 -1.76
C PRO A 184 -1.02 24.90 -2.14
N VAL A 185 -1.71 23.77 -2.29
CA VAL A 185 -3.15 23.69 -2.55
C VAL A 185 -3.73 22.59 -1.68
N ILE A 186 -4.86 22.87 -1.05
CA ILE A 186 -5.66 21.90 -0.33
C ILE A 186 -7.06 21.89 -0.97
N ASN A 187 -7.36 20.81 -1.66
CA ASN A 187 -8.66 20.59 -2.25
C ASN A 187 -9.15 19.16 -1.95
N ARG A 188 -10.20 18.69 -2.62
CA ARG A 188 -10.74 17.33 -2.43
C ARG A 188 -9.75 16.19 -2.73
N TYR A 189 -8.60 16.47 -3.31
CA TYR A 189 -7.54 15.50 -3.59
C TYR A 189 -6.35 15.64 -2.62
N ALA A 190 -6.56 16.31 -1.50
CA ALA A 190 -5.58 16.46 -0.44
C ALA A 190 -5.99 15.61 0.78
N PRO A 191 -5.20 14.64 1.24
CA PRO A 191 -5.49 13.90 2.48
C PRO A 191 -5.84 14.80 3.66
N ILE A 192 -5.13 15.92 3.82
CA ILE A 192 -5.35 16.89 4.90
C ILE A 192 -6.73 17.59 4.85
N ASN A 193 -7.44 17.50 3.72
CA ASN A 193 -8.79 18.06 3.61
C ASN A 193 -9.82 17.27 4.46
N PHE A 194 -9.49 16.07 4.92
CA PHE A 194 -10.39 15.14 5.61
C PHE A 194 -10.02 14.92 7.07
N ILE A 195 -9.71 16.00 7.79
CA ILE A 195 -9.36 15.95 9.22
C ILE A 195 -10.53 15.43 10.04
N LYS A 196 -10.28 14.36 10.82
CA LYS A 196 -11.29 13.74 11.69
C LYS A 196 -10.66 13.07 12.90
N SER A 197 -11.45 12.90 13.98
CA SER A 197 -11.00 12.32 15.25
C SER A 197 -10.85 10.81 15.21
N ASN A 198 -11.45 10.13 14.24
CA ASN A 198 -11.42 8.68 14.12
C ASN A 198 -11.00 8.27 12.70
N THR A 199 -9.92 7.52 12.61
CA THR A 199 -9.38 6.93 11.37
C THR A 199 -8.80 5.55 11.69
N PRO A 200 -8.55 4.70 10.68
CA PRO A 200 -7.58 3.64 10.83
C PRO A 200 -6.27 4.16 11.45
N ILE A 201 -5.45 3.29 11.99
CA ILE A 201 -4.12 3.69 12.49
C ILE A 201 -3.31 4.28 11.34
N ILE A 202 -2.70 5.45 11.56
CA ILE A 202 -1.81 6.10 10.61
C ILE A 202 -0.43 6.25 11.24
N ILE A 203 0.58 5.70 10.60
CA ILE A 203 1.98 5.82 11.01
C ILE A 203 2.73 6.43 9.84
N ASP A 204 2.83 7.74 9.86
CA ASP A 204 3.49 8.50 8.81
C ASP A 204 5.02 8.45 9.04
N ILE A 205 5.78 8.15 7.99
CA ILE A 205 7.23 8.03 8.05
C ILE A 205 7.83 8.93 6.97
N THR A 206 8.61 9.91 7.35
CA THR A 206 9.32 10.83 6.45
C THR A 206 10.82 10.63 6.52
N GLY A 207 11.55 11.07 5.50
CA GLY A 207 12.99 11.29 5.59
C GLY A 207 13.32 12.47 6.49
N ASP A 208 14.61 12.83 6.48
CA ASP A 208 15.14 14.00 7.18
C ASP A 208 14.58 15.29 6.58
N ARG A 209 14.10 16.20 7.40
CA ARG A 209 13.48 17.47 6.97
C ARG A 209 14.36 18.31 6.06
N GLU A 210 15.67 18.27 6.28
CA GLU A 210 16.64 19.05 5.50
C GLU A 210 17.02 18.36 4.18
N LEU A 211 16.69 17.05 4.02
CA LEU A 211 17.05 16.22 2.86
C LEU A 211 15.85 15.75 2.04
N GLU A 212 14.63 15.96 2.54
CA GLU A 212 13.39 15.65 1.85
C GLU A 212 13.10 16.59 0.68
N LEU A 213 12.10 16.23 -0.13
CA LEU A 213 11.53 17.14 -1.12
C LEU A 213 10.91 18.36 -0.43
N LEU A 214 10.88 19.48 -1.15
CA LEU A 214 10.41 20.78 -0.65
C LEU A 214 9.11 20.68 0.15
N GLY A 215 9.19 21.06 1.44
CA GLY A 215 8.04 21.13 2.34
C GLY A 215 7.40 19.79 2.71
N ARG A 216 8.01 18.65 2.32
CA ARG A 216 7.42 17.33 2.55
C ARG A 216 7.32 16.99 4.02
N TYR A 217 8.35 17.23 4.80
CA TYR A 217 8.31 17.02 6.24
C TYR A 217 7.31 17.97 6.90
N GLU A 218 7.34 19.25 6.55
CA GLU A 218 6.49 20.28 7.15
C GLU A 218 5.01 20.01 6.91
N GLU A 219 4.62 19.63 5.70
CA GLU A 219 3.22 19.31 5.41
C GLU A 219 2.74 18.09 6.22
N ASN A 220 3.57 17.06 6.38
CA ASN A 220 3.24 15.88 7.19
C ASN A 220 3.23 16.20 8.69
N ALA A 221 4.17 17.00 9.20
CA ALA A 221 4.19 17.43 10.58
C ALA A 221 2.95 18.30 10.93
N TYR A 222 2.56 19.21 10.03
CA TYR A 222 1.35 20.01 10.16
C TYR A 222 0.10 19.12 10.16
N PHE A 223 -0.01 18.18 9.19
CA PHE A 223 -1.13 17.24 9.10
C PHE A 223 -1.29 16.45 10.39
N VAL A 224 -0.21 15.81 10.88
CA VAL A 224 -0.26 15.04 12.13
C VAL A 224 -0.63 15.90 13.32
N ARG A 225 -0.15 17.16 13.38
CA ARG A 225 -0.50 18.08 14.45
C ARG A 225 -1.99 18.42 14.42
N ILE A 226 -2.57 18.74 13.27
CA ILE A 226 -3.99 19.08 13.14
C ILE A 226 -4.88 17.86 13.45
N MET A 227 -4.51 16.68 13.00
CA MET A 227 -5.22 15.45 13.34
C MET A 227 -5.28 15.23 14.87
N LYS A 228 -4.16 15.42 15.58
CA LYS A 228 -4.11 15.33 17.04
C LYS A 228 -4.97 16.39 17.72
N LEU A 229 -4.99 17.63 17.21
CA LEU A 229 -5.85 18.70 17.72
C LEU A 229 -7.34 18.40 17.48
N ALA A 230 -7.68 17.71 16.39
CA ALA A 230 -9.04 17.21 16.13
C ALA A 230 -9.42 16.00 17.01
N GLY A 231 -8.54 15.58 17.92
CA GLY A 231 -8.78 14.47 18.86
C GLY A 231 -8.38 13.09 18.33
N ASN A 232 -7.74 13.00 17.18
CA ASN A 232 -7.28 11.71 16.65
C ASN A 232 -6.11 11.17 17.49
N LYS A 233 -6.29 9.96 18.04
CA LYS A 233 -5.28 9.25 18.86
C LYS A 233 -4.54 8.17 18.10
N ASN A 234 -4.92 7.92 16.85
CA ASN A 234 -4.42 6.83 16.02
C ASN A 234 -3.39 7.30 14.98
N ILE A 235 -2.72 8.43 15.24
CA ILE A 235 -1.75 9.00 14.30
C ILE A 235 -0.41 9.30 14.95
N SER A 236 0.68 8.95 14.27
CA SER A 236 2.07 9.25 14.65
C SER A 236 2.88 9.67 13.43
N LEU A 237 3.98 10.37 13.67
CA LEU A 237 4.98 10.75 12.68
C LEU A 237 6.35 10.29 13.16
N TYR A 238 7.11 9.67 12.25
CA TYR A 238 8.52 9.37 12.42
C TYR A 238 9.33 10.15 11.36
N GLU A 239 10.42 10.74 11.81
CA GLU A 239 11.42 11.37 10.96
C GLU A 239 12.68 10.49 10.96
N LEU A 240 13.14 10.10 9.79
CA LEU A 240 14.36 9.31 9.60
C LEU A 240 15.51 10.27 9.33
N GLN A 241 16.18 10.73 10.40
CA GLN A 241 17.28 11.67 10.32
C GLN A 241 18.44 11.13 9.48
N GLY A 242 19.01 11.98 8.61
CA GLY A 242 20.09 11.65 7.70
C GLY A 242 19.67 10.94 6.42
N PHE A 243 18.37 10.64 6.23
CA PHE A 243 17.87 9.97 5.03
C PHE A 243 17.08 10.93 4.13
N SER A 244 17.48 11.04 2.87
CA SER A 244 16.75 11.81 1.85
C SER A 244 15.46 11.08 1.44
N HIS A 245 14.62 11.77 0.63
CA HIS A 245 13.39 11.21 0.05
C HIS A 245 13.57 9.82 -0.57
N GLY A 246 14.66 9.59 -1.29
CA GLY A 246 14.93 8.29 -1.92
C GLY A 246 15.57 7.28 -0.96
N SER A 247 16.57 7.72 -0.18
CA SER A 247 17.33 6.82 0.70
C SER A 247 16.56 6.35 1.93
N MET A 248 15.47 7.06 2.31
CA MET A 248 14.61 6.66 3.43
C MET A 248 13.77 5.40 3.17
N ASN A 249 13.68 4.94 1.93
CA ASN A 249 12.79 3.83 1.58
C ASN A 249 13.14 2.54 2.33
N LEU A 250 14.41 2.11 2.33
CA LEU A 250 14.83 0.91 3.04
C LEU A 250 14.64 1.00 4.57
N PRO A 251 15.17 2.00 5.29
CA PRO A 251 14.94 2.11 6.73
C PRO A 251 13.44 2.34 7.06
N GLY A 252 12.69 3.01 6.19
CA GLY A 252 11.25 3.20 6.33
C GLY A 252 10.48 1.88 6.26
N ILE A 253 10.83 0.98 5.34
CA ILE A 253 10.25 -0.37 5.26
C ILE A 253 10.56 -1.18 6.54
N HIS A 254 11.79 -1.10 7.06
CA HIS A 254 12.14 -1.78 8.30
C HIS A 254 11.33 -1.25 9.48
N LEU A 255 11.15 0.07 9.59
CA LEU A 255 10.32 0.67 10.64
C LEU A 255 8.85 0.28 10.45
N MET A 256 8.35 0.27 9.22
CA MET A 256 6.98 -0.19 8.91
C MET A 256 6.73 -1.60 9.45
N TYR A 257 7.66 -2.55 9.25
CA TYR A 257 7.54 -3.91 9.80
C TYR A 257 7.47 -3.94 11.32
N GLN A 258 8.32 -3.16 11.99
CA GLN A 258 8.29 -3.06 13.44
C GLN A 258 6.94 -2.55 13.95
N GLU A 259 6.37 -1.56 13.29
CA GLU A 259 5.07 -1.01 13.65
C GLU A 259 3.91 -1.98 13.36
N ILE A 260 3.98 -2.70 12.24
CA ILE A 260 3.01 -3.77 11.94
C ILE A 260 3.06 -4.86 13.02
N ASP A 261 4.26 -5.33 13.39
CA ASP A 261 4.42 -6.33 14.45
C ASP A 261 3.84 -5.82 15.80
N LYS A 262 4.05 -4.55 16.16
CA LYS A 262 3.43 -3.94 17.36
C LYS A 262 1.91 -3.92 17.30
N ILE A 263 1.33 -3.57 16.12
CA ILE A 263 -0.13 -3.52 15.92
C ILE A 263 -0.75 -4.92 16.03
N LEU A 264 -0.11 -5.92 15.45
CA LEU A 264 -0.61 -7.30 15.46
C LEU A 264 -0.48 -7.98 16.83
N ASN A 265 0.50 -7.59 17.65
CA ASN A 265 0.76 -8.15 18.98
C ASN A 265 0.10 -7.35 20.13
N LYS A 266 -0.56 -6.23 19.86
CA LYS A 266 -1.40 -5.57 20.88
C LYS A 266 -2.58 -6.48 21.25
N LYS A 267 -2.56 -6.98 22.50
CA LYS A 267 -3.66 -7.71 23.15
C LYS A 267 -4.77 -6.76 23.57
#